data_7ee9a639ab604d13721e15b3e97ae3a5
#
_entry.id   7ee9a639ab604d13721e15b3e97ae3a5
#
_cell.length_a   1.000
_cell.length_b   1.000
_cell.length_c   1.000
_cell.angle_alpha   90.00
_cell.angle_beta   90.00
_cell.angle_gamma   90.00
#
_symmetry.space_group_name_H-M   'P 1'
#
loop_
_entity.id
_entity.type
_entity.pdbx_description
1 polymer ?
#
loop_
_entity_poly.entity_id
_entity_poly.type
_entity_poly.pdbx_seq_one_letter_code
_entity_poly.pdbx_strand_id
1 'polypeptide(L)'
;GSDKIYIAIDLKSFYASVEAVDLGLDPLTANLVVADPSRTEKTICLAVTPSLKSYGISGRARLFEVIQRVKEVNAQRQRNTPGRQFTSASSHDPEVRRNPSLALDYIVAPPRMAHYIDWSTRVYSVYLKHVAPEDIYPYSIDEVFIDATSYLQTYHLSAREFARKIILDILQTTGITAAAGIGTNLYLAKVAMDIGAKHVPADEYGVGEGKVV
;
A
#
# COMPACT_ATOMS: atom_id res chain seq x y z
N GLY A 1 -9.11 -27.31 -22.66
CA GLY A 1 -7.98 -26.76 -21.97
C GLY A 1 -8.23 -26.52 -20.50
N SER A 2 -7.15 -26.53 -19.74
CA SER A 2 -7.24 -26.23 -18.33
C SER A 2 -7.61 -24.75 -18.12
N ASP A 3 -8.37 -24.49 -17.08
CA ASP A 3 -8.74 -23.13 -16.72
C ASP A 3 -7.49 -22.32 -16.34
N LYS A 4 -7.44 -21.09 -16.81
CA LYS A 4 -6.39 -20.16 -16.45
C LYS A 4 -6.68 -19.55 -15.10
N ILE A 5 -5.61 -19.30 -14.33
CA ILE A 5 -5.68 -18.59 -13.06
C ILE A 5 -4.64 -17.46 -13.09
N TYR A 6 -5.11 -16.24 -12.91
CA TYR A 6 -4.28 -15.05 -12.87
C TYR A 6 -4.30 -14.43 -11.49
N ILE A 7 -3.18 -13.87 -11.10
CA ILE A 7 -3.03 -13.12 -9.86
C ILE A 7 -2.60 -11.71 -10.22
N ALA A 8 -3.39 -10.72 -9.81
CA ALA A 8 -3.00 -9.32 -9.88
C ALA A 8 -2.34 -8.95 -8.54
N ILE A 9 -1.21 -8.28 -8.58
CA ILE A 9 -0.50 -7.83 -7.38
C ILE A 9 -0.26 -6.33 -7.49
N ASP A 10 -0.60 -5.60 -6.43
CA ASP A 10 -0.45 -4.15 -6.31
C ASP A 10 0.32 -3.83 -5.03
N LEU A 11 1.37 -3.03 -5.16
CA LEU A 11 2.14 -2.56 -4.01
C LEU A 11 1.39 -1.42 -3.33
N LYS A 12 1.10 -1.57 -2.04
CA LYS A 12 0.26 -0.60 -1.31
C LYS A 12 0.98 0.72 -1.10
N SER A 13 0.33 1.81 -1.57
CA SER A 13 0.85 3.18 -1.42
C SER A 13 2.34 3.25 -1.78
N PHE A 14 2.71 2.78 -2.95
CA PHE A 14 4.07 2.40 -3.31
C PHE A 14 5.10 3.49 -3.00
N TYR A 15 4.90 4.71 -3.51
CA TYR A 15 5.90 5.77 -3.31
C TYR A 15 6.05 6.14 -1.83
N ALA A 16 4.93 6.21 -1.12
CA ALA A 16 4.96 6.49 0.32
C ALA A 16 5.62 5.35 1.10
N SER A 17 5.40 4.10 0.68
CA SER A 17 6.03 2.94 1.30
C SER A 17 7.54 2.94 1.12
N VAL A 18 8.01 3.29 -0.08
CA VAL A 18 9.45 3.42 -0.36
C VAL A 18 10.08 4.48 0.54
N GLU A 19 9.45 5.65 0.63
CA GLU A 19 9.96 6.74 1.47
C GLU A 19 9.98 6.36 2.96
N ALA A 20 8.94 5.69 3.44
CA ALA A 20 8.90 5.22 4.82
C ALA A 20 10.02 4.20 5.11
N VAL A 21 10.22 3.22 4.25
CA VAL A 21 11.27 2.22 4.41
C VAL A 21 12.66 2.88 4.42
N ASP A 22 12.90 3.83 3.53
CA ASP A 22 14.18 4.58 3.50
C ASP A 22 14.43 5.35 4.79
N LEU A 23 13.39 5.80 5.47
CA LEU A 23 13.50 6.46 6.77
C LEU A 23 13.60 5.49 7.94
N GLY A 24 13.63 4.18 7.68
CA GLY A 24 13.62 3.16 8.72
C GLY A 24 12.27 3.00 9.42
N LEU A 25 11.18 3.43 8.78
CA LEU A 25 9.83 3.37 9.33
C LEU A 25 9.02 2.25 8.67
N ASP A 26 8.03 1.76 9.41
CA ASP A 26 7.06 0.80 8.88
C ASP A 26 6.01 1.54 8.04
N PRO A 27 5.85 1.22 6.74
CA PRO A 27 4.85 1.86 5.88
C PRO A 27 3.41 1.72 6.38
N LEU A 28 3.11 0.72 7.20
CA LEU A 28 1.77 0.50 7.74
C LEU A 28 1.45 1.34 8.98
N THR A 29 2.47 1.85 9.65
CA THR A 29 2.31 2.61 10.91
C THR A 29 2.73 4.06 10.81
N ALA A 30 3.53 4.43 9.81
CA ALA A 30 3.98 5.80 9.61
C ALA A 30 2.94 6.62 8.84
N ASN A 31 2.65 7.81 9.33
CA ASN A 31 1.82 8.79 8.61
C ASN A 31 2.72 9.61 7.70
N LEU A 32 2.58 9.42 6.41
CA LEU A 32 3.47 10.04 5.43
C LEU A 32 2.75 10.26 4.09
N VAL A 33 3.03 11.40 3.47
CA VAL A 33 2.60 11.71 2.10
C VAL A 33 3.81 11.99 1.22
N VAL A 34 3.71 11.65 -0.05
CA VAL A 34 4.69 12.04 -1.07
C VAL A 34 4.11 13.20 -1.86
N ALA A 35 4.69 14.38 -1.68
CA ALA A 35 4.28 15.60 -2.35
C ALA A 35 5.45 16.57 -2.40
N ASP A 36 5.42 17.47 -3.37
CA ASP A 36 6.44 18.52 -3.49
C ASP A 36 5.96 19.77 -2.73
N PRO A 37 6.49 20.05 -1.53
CA PRO A 37 6.06 21.19 -0.73
C PRO A 37 6.55 22.53 -1.28
N SER A 38 7.50 22.52 -2.24
CA SER A 38 7.95 23.74 -2.92
C SER A 38 6.94 24.24 -3.93
N ARG A 39 6.00 23.39 -4.36
CA ARG A 39 4.85 23.78 -5.17
C ARG A 39 3.74 24.32 -4.27
N THR A 40 2.64 24.77 -4.86
CA THR A 40 1.50 25.25 -4.06
C THR A 40 0.85 24.09 -3.30
N GLU A 41 0.09 24.41 -2.24
CA GLU A 41 -0.71 23.42 -1.51
C GLU A 41 -1.80 22.75 -2.37
N LYS A 42 -2.03 23.27 -3.59
CA LYS A 42 -2.94 22.68 -4.57
C LYS A 42 -2.32 21.47 -5.28
N THR A 43 -1.03 21.19 -5.07
CA THR A 43 -0.36 20.04 -5.67
C THR A 43 -1.02 18.74 -5.20
N ILE A 44 -1.10 17.77 -6.13
CA ILE A 44 -1.65 16.44 -5.81
C ILE A 44 -0.56 15.62 -5.13
N CYS A 45 -0.91 14.96 -4.03
CA CYS A 45 -0.03 13.96 -3.42
C CYS A 45 0.09 12.76 -4.35
N LEU A 46 1.31 12.28 -4.56
CA LEU A 46 1.55 11.11 -5.39
C LEU A 46 1.29 9.80 -4.65
N ALA A 47 1.35 9.84 -3.33
CA ALA A 47 1.01 8.71 -2.48
C ALA A 47 0.75 9.17 -1.04
N VAL A 48 -0.06 8.40 -0.34
CA VAL A 48 -0.40 8.61 1.08
C VAL A 48 -0.33 7.24 1.74
N THR A 49 0.29 7.15 2.91
CA THR A 49 0.38 5.87 3.64
C THR A 49 -0.99 5.36 4.07
N PRO A 50 -1.15 4.04 4.22
CA PRO A 50 -2.43 3.46 4.65
C PRO A 50 -2.94 4.00 5.98
N SER A 51 -2.07 4.19 6.96
CA SER A 51 -2.46 4.72 8.27
C SER A 51 -3.04 6.13 8.17
N LEU A 52 -2.44 6.98 7.34
CA LEU A 52 -2.93 8.34 7.13
C LEU A 52 -4.23 8.34 6.32
N LYS A 53 -4.35 7.47 5.33
CA LYS A 53 -5.62 7.30 4.59
C LYS A 53 -6.78 6.89 5.49
N SER A 54 -6.51 6.18 6.58
CA SER A 54 -7.55 5.75 7.52
C SER A 54 -8.30 6.89 8.20
N TYR A 55 -7.76 8.11 8.15
CA TYR A 55 -8.41 9.32 8.64
C TYR A 55 -9.34 9.97 7.60
N GLY A 56 -9.61 9.30 6.49
CA GLY A 56 -10.47 9.81 5.43
C GLY A 56 -9.72 10.64 4.38
N ILE A 57 -8.41 10.48 4.27
CA ILE A 57 -7.58 11.16 3.28
C ILE A 57 -7.44 10.28 2.05
N SER A 58 -7.79 10.83 0.88
CA SER A 58 -7.65 10.12 -0.40
C SER A 58 -6.17 9.88 -0.73
N GLY A 59 -5.88 8.76 -1.39
CA GLY A 59 -4.53 8.46 -1.90
C GLY A 59 -4.03 9.46 -2.95
N ARG A 60 -4.95 10.25 -3.54
CA ARG A 60 -4.64 11.31 -4.52
C ARG A 60 -5.13 12.67 -4.05
N ALA A 61 -5.19 12.88 -2.75
CA ALA A 61 -5.60 14.16 -2.17
C ALA A 61 -4.62 15.27 -2.59
N ARG A 62 -5.14 16.49 -2.69
CA ARG A 62 -4.27 17.66 -2.78
C ARG A 62 -3.68 17.96 -1.41
N LEU A 63 -2.51 18.54 -1.38
CA LEU A 63 -1.82 18.79 -0.11
C LEU A 63 -2.66 19.61 0.87
N PHE A 64 -3.41 20.63 0.37
CA PHE A 64 -4.28 21.41 1.24
C PHE A 64 -5.39 20.57 1.89
N GLU A 65 -5.87 19.53 1.21
CA GLU A 65 -6.86 18.61 1.77
C GLU A 65 -6.30 17.77 2.91
N VAL A 66 -5.04 17.34 2.78
CA VAL A 66 -4.32 16.67 3.86
C VAL A 66 -4.20 17.59 5.07
N ILE A 67 -3.71 18.82 4.84
CA ILE A 67 -3.56 19.83 5.90
C ILE A 67 -4.88 20.07 6.62
N GLN A 68 -5.95 20.28 5.85
CA GLN A 68 -7.28 20.57 6.40
C GLN A 68 -7.81 19.39 7.20
N ARG A 69 -7.70 18.16 6.66
CA ARG A 69 -8.21 16.98 7.36
C ARG A 69 -7.46 16.71 8.66
N VAL A 70 -6.16 16.89 8.67
CA VAL A 70 -5.36 16.75 9.89
C VAL A 70 -5.76 17.79 10.94
N LYS A 71 -6.03 19.04 10.53
CA LYS A 71 -6.57 20.07 11.45
C LYS A 71 -7.90 19.65 12.05
N GLU A 72 -8.81 19.09 11.24
CA GLU A 72 -10.11 18.63 11.72
C GLU A 72 -9.97 17.49 12.73
N VAL A 73 -9.12 16.51 12.42
CA VAL A 73 -8.83 15.39 13.31
C VAL A 73 -8.27 15.91 14.65
N ASN A 74 -7.30 16.81 14.58
CA ASN A 74 -6.70 17.37 15.79
C ASN A 74 -7.68 18.22 16.60
N ALA A 75 -8.59 18.93 15.96
CA ALA A 75 -9.64 19.66 16.66
C ALA A 75 -10.54 18.71 17.45
N GLN A 76 -10.91 17.57 16.88
CA GLN A 76 -11.68 16.55 17.57
C GLN A 76 -10.88 15.92 18.72
N ARG A 77 -9.61 15.58 18.47
CA ARG A 77 -8.72 14.98 19.47
C ARG A 77 -8.53 15.91 20.67
N GLN A 78 -8.38 17.21 20.40
CA GLN A 78 -8.16 18.23 21.44
C GLN A 78 -9.29 18.28 22.45
N ARG A 79 -10.53 18.04 22.03
CA ARG A 79 -11.69 17.99 22.94
C ARG A 79 -11.57 16.91 23.99
N ASN A 80 -10.89 15.80 23.69
CA ASN A 80 -10.72 14.63 24.56
C ASN A 80 -9.32 14.58 25.20
N THR A 81 -8.49 15.60 24.92
CA THR A 81 -7.14 15.67 25.47
C THR A 81 -7.18 16.27 26.87
N PRO A 82 -6.48 15.70 27.86
CA PRO A 82 -6.39 16.30 29.20
C PRO A 82 -5.89 17.75 29.13
N GLY A 83 -6.64 18.68 29.74
CA GLY A 83 -6.34 20.10 29.71
C GLY A 83 -6.52 20.77 28.35
N ARG A 84 -7.04 20.03 27.35
CA ARG A 84 -7.24 20.49 25.96
C ARG A 84 -5.99 21.03 25.29
N GLN A 85 -4.82 20.56 25.74
CA GLN A 85 -3.55 20.89 25.13
C GLN A 85 -2.74 19.63 24.84
N PHE A 86 -2.23 19.53 23.62
CA PHE A 86 -1.31 18.44 23.28
C PHE A 86 0.05 18.69 23.95
N THR A 87 0.67 17.62 24.43
CA THR A 87 2.04 17.69 24.98
C THR A 87 3.09 17.58 23.87
N SER A 88 2.74 16.94 22.76
CA SER A 88 3.60 16.73 21.61
C SER A 88 2.78 16.30 20.40
N ALA A 89 3.45 15.90 19.32
CA ALA A 89 2.85 15.36 18.12
C ALA A 89 3.63 14.11 17.69
N SER A 90 2.98 13.19 16.97
CA SER A 90 3.64 12.01 16.45
C SER A 90 3.11 11.66 15.07
N SER A 91 4.03 11.23 14.20
CA SER A 91 3.71 10.64 12.90
C SER A 91 3.67 9.11 12.95
N HIS A 92 3.89 8.52 14.12
CA HIS A 92 3.72 7.08 14.34
C HIS A 92 2.29 6.82 14.79
N ASP A 93 1.46 6.31 13.89
CA ASP A 93 0.03 6.23 14.10
C ASP A 93 -0.40 5.42 15.34
N PRO A 94 0.23 4.29 15.66
CA PRO A 94 -0.12 3.56 16.88
C PRO A 94 0.05 4.39 18.17
N GLU A 95 1.06 5.27 18.23
CA GLU A 95 1.24 6.16 19.38
C GLU A 95 0.11 7.19 19.45
N VAL A 96 -0.24 7.78 18.31
CA VAL A 96 -1.33 8.76 18.24
C VAL A 96 -2.63 8.14 18.74
N ARG A 97 -2.93 6.91 18.33
CA ARG A 97 -4.16 6.23 18.72
C ARG A 97 -4.20 5.82 20.19
N ARG A 98 -3.03 5.54 20.78
CA ARG A 98 -2.95 5.17 22.21
C ARG A 98 -2.91 6.36 23.14
N ASN A 99 -2.37 7.48 22.70
CA ASN A 99 -2.12 8.62 23.57
C ASN A 99 -2.92 9.85 23.15
N PRO A 100 -4.02 10.17 23.85
CA PRO A 100 -4.84 11.33 23.50
C PRO A 100 -4.12 12.68 23.68
N SER A 101 -2.98 12.71 24.36
CA SER A 101 -2.17 13.93 24.53
C SER A 101 -1.28 14.23 23.34
N LEU A 102 -1.23 13.34 22.34
CA LEU A 102 -0.45 13.56 21.12
C LEU A 102 -1.34 14.07 19.98
N ALA A 103 -0.88 15.11 19.30
CA ALA A 103 -1.47 15.54 18.04
C ALA A 103 -1.10 14.56 16.93
N LEU A 104 -2.00 14.40 15.98
CA LEU A 104 -1.71 13.70 14.73
C LEU A 104 -0.75 14.54 13.91
N ASP A 105 0.36 13.94 13.50
CA ASP A 105 1.32 14.56 12.60
C ASP A 105 1.61 13.62 11.43
N TYR A 106 2.29 14.13 10.42
CA TYR A 106 2.67 13.37 9.23
C TYR A 106 3.94 13.92 8.61
N ILE A 107 4.63 13.09 7.85
CA ILE A 107 5.85 13.44 7.15
C ILE A 107 5.49 13.79 5.71
N VAL A 108 6.08 14.85 5.16
CA VAL A 108 5.97 15.20 3.74
C VAL A 108 7.32 14.87 3.09
N ALA A 109 7.32 13.88 2.20
CA ALA A 109 8.52 13.46 1.47
C ALA A 109 8.45 13.98 0.03
N PRO A 110 9.47 14.70 -0.45
CA PRO A 110 9.52 15.12 -1.85
C PRO A 110 9.60 13.91 -2.79
N PRO A 111 8.96 13.96 -3.98
CA PRO A 111 8.99 12.84 -4.93
C PRO A 111 10.41 12.55 -5.44
N ARG A 112 10.71 11.26 -5.61
CA ARG A 112 11.99 10.77 -6.14
C ARG A 112 11.74 9.68 -7.17
N MET A 113 11.25 10.04 -8.36
CA MET A 113 10.77 9.07 -9.38
C MET A 113 11.82 8.05 -9.81
N ALA A 114 13.07 8.47 -10.01
CA ALA A 114 14.16 7.54 -10.36
C ALA A 114 14.37 6.48 -9.27
N HIS A 115 14.27 6.90 -8.02
CA HIS A 115 14.40 6.00 -6.88
C HIS A 115 13.25 4.99 -6.81
N TYR A 116 12.02 5.41 -7.13
CA TYR A 116 10.86 4.50 -7.17
C TYR A 116 10.98 3.47 -8.29
N ILE A 117 11.55 3.88 -9.44
CA ILE A 117 11.83 2.96 -10.54
C ILE A 117 12.84 1.90 -10.11
N ASP A 118 13.88 2.27 -9.40
CA ASP A 118 14.86 1.32 -8.85
C ASP A 118 14.20 0.33 -7.88
N TRP A 119 13.33 0.80 -7.01
CA TRP A 119 12.58 -0.07 -6.12
C TRP A 119 11.62 -0.99 -6.86
N SER A 120 10.96 -0.49 -7.89
CA SER A 120 10.10 -1.31 -8.76
C SER A 120 10.88 -2.45 -9.39
N THR A 121 12.10 -2.17 -9.84
CA THR A 121 13.00 -3.19 -10.40
C THR A 121 13.39 -4.23 -9.36
N ARG A 122 13.65 -3.83 -8.12
CA ARG A 122 13.93 -4.76 -7.03
C ARG A 122 12.75 -5.68 -6.74
N VAL A 123 11.54 -5.12 -6.72
CA VAL A 123 10.32 -5.91 -6.51
C VAL A 123 10.11 -6.88 -7.68
N TYR A 124 10.35 -6.44 -8.90
CA TYR A 124 10.27 -7.30 -10.07
C TYR A 124 11.22 -8.51 -9.94
N SER A 125 12.41 -8.30 -9.42
CA SER A 125 13.36 -9.38 -9.14
C SER A 125 12.82 -10.41 -8.15
N VAL A 126 11.96 -9.99 -7.22
CA VAL A 126 11.28 -10.91 -6.31
C VAL A 126 10.30 -11.80 -7.07
N TYR A 127 9.51 -11.23 -7.97
CA TYR A 127 8.60 -12.04 -8.80
C TYR A 127 9.34 -13.10 -9.59
N LEU A 128 10.51 -12.77 -10.13
CA LEU A 128 11.33 -13.70 -10.92
C LEU A 128 11.86 -14.90 -10.13
N LYS A 129 11.85 -14.83 -8.80
CA LYS A 129 12.17 -16.00 -7.96
C LYS A 129 11.04 -17.04 -7.96
N HIS A 130 9.83 -16.64 -8.32
CA HIS A 130 8.64 -17.47 -8.23
C HIS A 130 8.09 -17.88 -9.58
N VAL A 131 8.22 -17.02 -10.60
CA VAL A 131 7.64 -17.23 -11.93
C VAL A 131 8.62 -16.80 -13.01
N ALA A 132 8.48 -17.41 -14.18
CA ALA A 132 9.26 -17.03 -15.36
C ALA A 132 8.82 -15.68 -15.92
N PRO A 133 9.70 -14.92 -16.60
CA PRO A 133 9.36 -13.60 -17.13
C PRO A 133 8.18 -13.62 -18.10
N GLU A 134 8.02 -14.69 -18.88
CA GLU A 134 6.92 -14.81 -19.86
C GLU A 134 5.54 -14.93 -19.21
N ASP A 135 5.47 -15.23 -17.91
CA ASP A 135 4.23 -15.36 -17.16
C ASP A 135 3.94 -14.13 -16.29
N ILE A 136 4.76 -13.08 -16.41
CA ILE A 136 4.55 -11.81 -15.72
C ILE A 136 4.20 -10.74 -16.73
N TYR A 137 3.13 -9.99 -16.44
CA TYR A 137 2.66 -8.89 -17.27
C TYR A 137 2.70 -7.60 -16.45
N PRO A 138 3.79 -6.81 -16.54
CA PRO A 138 3.85 -5.52 -15.85
C PRO A 138 2.77 -4.59 -16.40
N TYR A 139 1.93 -4.07 -15.50
CA TYR A 139 0.86 -3.14 -15.86
C TYR A 139 1.29 -1.69 -15.60
N SER A 140 1.98 -1.47 -14.49
CA SER A 140 2.51 -0.16 -14.10
C SER A 140 3.71 -0.37 -13.17
N ILE A 141 4.25 0.74 -12.64
CA ILE A 141 5.41 0.70 -11.74
C ILE A 141 5.14 -0.11 -10.46
N ASP A 142 3.88 -0.20 -10.04
CA ASP A 142 3.49 -0.85 -8.79
C ASP A 142 2.48 -2.00 -8.97
N GLU A 143 2.13 -2.34 -10.21
CA GLU A 143 1.17 -3.41 -10.50
C GLU A 143 1.70 -4.40 -11.52
N VAL A 144 1.50 -5.68 -11.22
CA VAL A 144 1.77 -6.77 -12.17
C VAL A 144 0.60 -7.74 -12.20
N PHE A 145 0.48 -8.46 -13.31
CA PHE A 145 -0.37 -9.64 -13.44
C PHE A 145 0.53 -10.87 -13.63
N ILE A 146 0.15 -11.96 -13.02
CA ILE A 146 0.88 -13.22 -13.12
C ILE A 146 -0.06 -14.30 -13.60
N ASP A 147 0.34 -15.03 -14.67
CA ASP A 147 -0.29 -16.30 -15.02
C ASP A 147 0.25 -17.37 -14.07
N ALA A 148 -0.55 -17.73 -13.10
CA ALA A 148 -0.16 -18.67 -12.05
C ALA A 148 -0.45 -20.11 -12.39
N THR A 149 -1.14 -20.39 -13.49
CA THR A 149 -1.76 -21.69 -13.80
C THR A 149 -0.82 -22.87 -13.63
N SER A 150 0.33 -22.87 -14.32
CA SER A 150 1.25 -23.99 -14.28
C SER A 150 1.97 -24.13 -12.94
N TYR A 151 2.18 -23.02 -12.24
CA TYR A 151 2.91 -23.01 -10.95
C TYR A 151 2.06 -23.63 -9.85
N LEU A 152 0.77 -23.41 -9.85
CA LEU A 152 -0.14 -24.00 -8.86
C LEU A 152 -0.15 -25.51 -8.96
N GLN A 153 -0.11 -26.05 -10.19
CA GLN A 153 -0.04 -27.49 -10.41
C GLN A 153 1.32 -28.05 -9.98
N THR A 154 2.40 -27.38 -10.36
CA THR A 154 3.77 -27.85 -10.09
C THR A 154 4.07 -27.86 -8.60
N TYR A 155 3.69 -26.82 -7.88
CA TYR A 155 4.00 -26.67 -6.45
C TYR A 155 2.88 -27.21 -5.53
N HIS A 156 1.77 -27.66 -6.09
CA HIS A 156 0.61 -28.15 -5.32
C HIS A 156 0.10 -27.09 -4.33
N LEU A 157 0.02 -25.83 -4.79
CA LEU A 157 -0.47 -24.72 -4.00
C LEU A 157 -1.81 -24.23 -4.55
N SER A 158 -2.66 -23.70 -3.68
CA SER A 158 -3.80 -22.89 -4.10
C SER A 158 -3.32 -21.53 -4.62
N ALA A 159 -4.16 -20.84 -5.39
CA ALA A 159 -3.85 -19.49 -5.84
C ALA A 159 -3.60 -18.54 -4.66
N ARG A 160 -4.39 -18.67 -3.60
CA ARG A 160 -4.23 -17.89 -2.38
C ARG A 160 -2.89 -18.14 -1.69
N GLU A 161 -2.50 -19.39 -1.55
CA GLU A 161 -1.22 -19.78 -0.96
C GLU A 161 -0.05 -19.25 -1.77
N PHE A 162 -0.15 -19.34 -3.10
CA PHE A 162 0.89 -18.84 -4.01
C PHE A 162 1.02 -17.32 -3.92
N ALA A 163 -0.12 -16.60 -3.95
CA ALA A 163 -0.13 -15.14 -3.78
C ALA A 163 0.49 -14.72 -2.45
N ARG A 164 0.13 -15.39 -1.35
CA ARG A 164 0.72 -15.13 -0.03
C ARG A 164 2.23 -15.33 -0.01
N LYS A 165 2.70 -16.40 -0.65
CA LYS A 165 4.14 -16.70 -0.73
C LYS A 165 4.90 -15.55 -1.39
N ILE A 166 4.37 -15.03 -2.49
CA ILE A 166 4.98 -13.91 -3.21
C ILE A 166 4.92 -12.63 -2.38
N ILE A 167 3.76 -12.31 -1.81
CA ILE A 167 3.56 -11.12 -0.98
C ILE A 167 4.48 -11.14 0.23
N LEU A 168 4.62 -12.29 0.89
CA LEU A 168 5.51 -12.44 2.03
C LEU A 168 6.98 -12.23 1.63
N ASP A 169 7.39 -12.74 0.48
CA ASP A 169 8.75 -12.53 -0.03
C ASP A 169 9.02 -11.05 -0.33
N ILE A 170 8.05 -10.34 -0.93
CA ILE A 170 8.16 -8.89 -1.14
C ILE A 170 8.33 -8.17 0.20
N LEU A 171 7.51 -8.51 1.19
CA LEU A 171 7.57 -7.90 2.51
C LEU A 171 8.91 -8.14 3.20
N GLN A 172 9.39 -9.38 3.19
CA GLN A 172 10.66 -9.74 3.83
C GLN A 172 11.86 -9.13 3.13
N THR A 173 11.80 -9.00 1.80
CA THR A 173 12.92 -8.48 1.00
C THR A 173 12.96 -6.96 0.98
N THR A 174 11.81 -6.29 0.98
CA THR A 174 11.72 -4.84 0.76
C THR A 174 11.05 -4.06 1.90
N GLY A 175 10.30 -4.72 2.77
CA GLY A 175 9.49 -4.05 3.79
C GLY A 175 8.18 -3.47 3.24
N ILE A 176 7.86 -3.69 1.96
CA ILE A 176 6.68 -3.14 1.31
C ILE A 176 5.57 -4.19 1.30
N THR A 177 4.36 -3.77 1.65
CA THR A 177 3.19 -4.64 1.62
C THR A 177 2.51 -4.57 0.25
N ALA A 178 1.84 -5.64 -0.11
CA ALA A 178 1.11 -5.76 -1.36
C ALA A 178 -0.29 -6.34 -1.13
N ALA A 179 -1.18 -6.09 -2.06
CA ALA A 179 -2.49 -6.72 -2.13
C ALA A 179 -2.56 -7.57 -3.40
N ALA A 180 -3.40 -8.59 -3.39
CA ALA A 180 -3.59 -9.44 -4.56
C ALA A 180 -5.07 -9.67 -4.82
N GLY A 181 -5.39 -9.90 -6.09
CA GLY A 181 -6.69 -10.37 -6.54
C GLY A 181 -6.49 -11.58 -7.44
N ILE A 182 -7.42 -12.53 -7.38
CA ILE A 182 -7.36 -13.78 -8.12
C ILE A 182 -8.55 -13.84 -9.07
N GLY A 183 -8.32 -14.24 -10.29
CA GLY A 183 -9.37 -14.36 -11.30
C GLY A 183 -9.00 -15.32 -12.43
N THR A 184 -9.98 -15.65 -13.25
CA THR A 184 -9.79 -16.56 -14.39
C THR A 184 -9.29 -15.84 -15.65
N ASN A 185 -9.22 -14.52 -15.61
CA ASN A 185 -8.56 -13.68 -16.61
C ASN A 185 -7.97 -12.43 -15.94
N LEU A 186 -7.20 -11.65 -16.70
CA LEU A 186 -6.53 -10.44 -16.17
C LEU A 186 -7.53 -9.43 -15.61
N TYR A 187 -8.63 -9.23 -16.33
CA TYR A 187 -9.65 -8.26 -15.91
C TYR A 187 -10.30 -8.66 -14.57
N LEU A 188 -10.71 -9.91 -14.43
CA LEU A 188 -11.32 -10.40 -13.20
C LEU A 188 -10.35 -10.37 -12.02
N ALA A 189 -9.07 -10.67 -12.25
CA ALA A 189 -8.04 -10.58 -11.22
C ALA A 189 -7.89 -9.13 -10.71
N LYS A 190 -7.86 -8.15 -11.64
CA LYS A 190 -7.78 -6.74 -11.27
C LYS A 190 -9.02 -6.26 -10.54
N VAL A 191 -10.21 -6.62 -11.01
CA VAL A 191 -11.47 -6.28 -10.34
C VAL A 191 -11.52 -6.86 -8.93
N ALA A 192 -11.11 -8.12 -8.77
CA ALA A 192 -11.05 -8.78 -7.47
C ALA A 192 -10.10 -8.03 -6.52
N MET A 193 -8.93 -7.62 -7.01
CA MET A 193 -7.97 -6.85 -6.23
C MET A 193 -8.54 -5.48 -5.83
N ASP A 194 -9.09 -4.72 -6.78
CA ASP A 194 -9.56 -3.36 -6.55
C ASP A 194 -10.81 -3.32 -5.66
N ILE A 195 -11.76 -4.22 -5.89
CA ILE A 195 -13.02 -4.25 -5.13
C ILE A 195 -12.84 -5.02 -3.83
N GLY A 196 -12.23 -6.19 -3.89
CA GLY A 196 -12.03 -7.06 -2.72
C GLY A 196 -11.14 -6.40 -1.67
N ALA A 197 -10.08 -5.73 -2.07
CA ALA A 197 -9.18 -5.04 -1.16
C ALA A 197 -9.84 -3.84 -0.44
N LYS A 198 -10.93 -3.29 -1.02
CA LYS A 198 -11.66 -2.17 -0.42
C LYS A 198 -12.76 -2.60 0.54
N HIS A 199 -13.39 -3.75 0.27
CA HIS A 199 -14.62 -4.16 0.95
C HIS A 199 -14.45 -5.39 1.84
N VAL A 200 -13.41 -6.18 1.61
CA VAL A 200 -13.10 -7.36 2.41
C VAL A 200 -11.73 -7.13 3.04
N PRO A 201 -11.60 -7.23 4.37
CA PRO A 201 -10.30 -7.12 5.00
C PRO A 201 -9.34 -8.13 4.41
N ALA A 202 -8.17 -7.68 3.98
CA ALA A 202 -7.09 -8.57 3.57
C ALA A 202 -6.62 -9.38 4.78
N ASP A 203 -6.05 -10.56 4.53
CA ASP A 203 -5.42 -11.30 5.60
C ASP A 203 -4.14 -10.60 6.08
N GLU A 204 -3.43 -11.20 7.04
CA GLU A 204 -2.22 -10.62 7.61
C GLU A 204 -1.11 -10.35 6.59
N TYR A 205 -1.16 -10.97 5.41
CA TYR A 205 -0.18 -10.77 4.34
C TYR A 205 -0.70 -9.86 3.23
N GLY A 206 -1.89 -9.30 3.37
CA GLY A 206 -2.47 -8.39 2.40
C GLY A 206 -3.15 -9.08 1.21
N VAL A 207 -3.40 -10.38 1.28
CA VAL A 207 -4.08 -11.11 0.19
C VAL A 207 -5.58 -11.01 0.33
N GLY A 208 -6.24 -10.47 -0.69
CA GLY A 208 -7.69 -10.48 -0.81
C GLY A 208 -8.14 -11.41 -1.92
N GLU A 209 -9.19 -12.20 -1.67
CA GLU A 209 -9.87 -12.99 -2.71
C GLU A 209 -11.13 -12.28 -3.14
N GLY A 210 -11.22 -11.96 -4.44
CA GLY A 210 -12.45 -11.50 -5.03
C GLY A 210 -13.32 -12.67 -5.45
N LYS A 211 -14.63 -12.42 -5.53
CA LYS A 211 -15.54 -13.39 -6.17
C LYS A 211 -15.27 -13.39 -7.66
N VAL A 212 -14.95 -14.54 -8.20
CA VAL A 212 -14.87 -14.76 -9.64
C VAL A 212 -16.28 -14.96 -10.14
N VAL A 213 -16.72 -14.09 -11.02
CA VAL A 213 -18.04 -14.21 -11.67
C VAL A 213 -17.88 -14.96 -12.98
#